data_c25ed12ba4042c6d55228da053f2468f
#
_entry.id   c25ed12ba4042c6d55228da053f2468f
#
_cell.length_a   1.000
_cell.length_b   1.000
_cell.length_c   1.000
_cell.angle_alpha   90.00
_cell.angle_beta   90.00
_cell.angle_gamma   90.00
#
_symmetry.space_group_name_H-M   'P 1'
#
loop_
_entity.id
_entity.type
_entity.pdbx_description
1 polymer ?
#
loop_
_entity_poly.entity_id
_entity_poly.type
_entity_poly.pdbx_seq_one_letter_code
_entity_poly.pdbx_strand_id
1 'polypeptide(L)'
;MKHLEVDSPLGPLTLVGTDDAVTGLYFPNHWTRPDRTTFGERDDTAFPAAVRQLKEYFAGQRTTFDVPTQAEGPATDRAVWAEIAKIPYGATATYGDLAQAVGGLPHEVGAAVGRNPLSILVACHRVVGKNGKLTGYAGGLKRKEFLLELERPPASERGQLW
;
A
#
# COMPACT_ATOMS: atom_id res chain seq x y z
N MET A 1 12.56 -17.03 -3.62
CA MET A 1 12.16 -15.61 -3.85
C MET A 1 12.49 -15.21 -5.26
N LYS A 2 11.66 -14.40 -5.82
CA LYS A 2 11.85 -13.79 -7.14
C LYS A 2 11.23 -12.39 -7.14
N HIS A 3 11.63 -11.58 -8.10
CA HIS A 3 11.12 -10.20 -8.20
C HIS A 3 11.05 -9.75 -9.66
N LEU A 4 10.28 -8.71 -9.88
CA LEU A 4 10.23 -7.99 -11.14
C LEU A 4 9.91 -6.52 -10.91
N GLU A 5 10.05 -5.70 -11.94
CA GLU A 5 9.65 -4.31 -11.90
C GLU A 5 8.43 -4.08 -12.78
N VAL A 6 7.52 -3.24 -12.30
CA VAL A 6 6.30 -2.85 -13.01
C VAL A 6 6.31 -1.35 -13.20
N ASP A 7 6.19 -0.88 -14.43
CA ASP A 7 6.10 0.54 -14.71
C ASP A 7 4.78 1.11 -14.15
N SER A 8 4.87 2.30 -13.60
CA SER A 8 3.70 2.99 -13.06
C SER A 8 3.88 4.51 -13.17
N PRO A 9 2.79 5.29 -12.99
CA PRO A 9 2.91 6.75 -12.92
C PRO A 9 3.81 7.24 -11.78
N LEU A 10 4.10 6.37 -10.81
CA LEU A 10 4.92 6.68 -9.64
C LEU A 10 6.35 6.17 -9.78
N GLY A 11 6.75 5.74 -10.98
CA GLY A 11 8.05 5.13 -11.24
C GLY A 11 7.96 3.60 -11.22
N PRO A 12 9.08 2.92 -11.45
CA PRO A 12 9.07 1.46 -11.48
C PRO A 12 8.82 0.90 -10.07
N LEU A 13 7.80 0.07 -9.94
CA LEU A 13 7.46 -0.61 -8.69
C LEU A 13 8.17 -1.96 -8.69
N THR A 14 8.75 -2.34 -7.56
CA THR A 14 9.36 -3.67 -7.39
C THR A 14 8.38 -4.59 -6.68
N LEU A 15 8.00 -5.68 -7.34
CA LEU A 15 7.23 -6.78 -6.75
C LEU A 15 8.18 -7.89 -6.36
N VAL A 16 8.02 -8.38 -5.14
CA VAL A 16 8.84 -9.47 -4.59
C VAL A 16 7.90 -10.56 -4.05
N GLY A 17 8.28 -11.80 -4.19
CA GLY A 17 7.49 -12.89 -3.63
C GLY A 17 7.99 -14.26 -3.99
N THR A 18 7.11 -15.24 -3.75
CA THR A 18 7.30 -16.64 -4.07
C THR A 18 6.27 -17.04 -5.12
N ASP A 19 6.26 -18.32 -5.52
CA ASP A 19 5.23 -18.81 -6.42
C ASP A 19 3.84 -18.77 -5.80
N ASP A 20 3.75 -18.73 -4.46
CA ASP A 20 2.49 -18.81 -3.73
C ASP A 20 1.90 -17.45 -3.38
N ALA A 21 2.74 -16.42 -3.18
CA ALA A 21 2.27 -15.12 -2.71
C ALA A 21 3.26 -14.00 -3.00
N VAL A 22 2.74 -12.79 -3.17
CA VAL A 22 3.52 -11.56 -3.18
C VAL A 22 3.84 -11.19 -1.74
N THR A 23 5.09 -10.94 -1.43
CA THR A 23 5.55 -10.60 -0.07
C THR A 23 6.02 -9.15 0.05
N GLY A 24 6.20 -8.45 -1.06
CA GLY A 24 6.63 -7.06 -1.03
C GLY A 24 6.26 -6.30 -2.30
N LEU A 25 5.97 -5.03 -2.14
CA LEU A 25 5.78 -4.06 -3.22
C LEU A 25 6.42 -2.76 -2.76
N TYR A 26 7.44 -2.30 -3.48
CA TYR A 26 8.24 -1.16 -3.08
C TYR A 26 8.36 -0.13 -4.19
N PHE A 27 8.31 1.15 -3.82
CA PHE A 27 8.61 2.27 -4.71
C PHE A 27 10.11 2.45 -4.86
N PRO A 28 10.57 3.14 -5.90
CA PRO A 28 11.95 3.65 -5.94
C PRO A 28 12.20 4.53 -4.71
N ASN A 29 13.37 4.38 -4.08
CA ASN A 29 13.75 5.17 -2.89
C ASN A 29 12.77 5.02 -1.70
N HIS A 30 12.14 3.87 -1.58
CA HIS A 30 11.25 3.55 -0.46
C HIS A 30 12.05 3.49 0.85
N TRP A 31 11.61 4.20 1.89
CA TRP A 31 12.39 4.36 3.13
C TRP A 31 12.68 3.04 3.84
N THR A 32 11.71 2.12 3.82
CA THR A 32 11.80 0.84 4.54
C THR A 32 12.07 -0.34 3.62
N ARG A 33 12.49 -0.07 2.39
CA ARG A 33 12.77 -1.13 1.42
C ARG A 33 13.96 -1.96 1.87
N PRO A 34 13.82 -3.31 1.93
CA PRO A 34 14.95 -4.18 2.18
C PRO A 34 16.03 -4.06 1.11
N ASP A 35 17.22 -4.56 1.41
CA ASP A 35 18.28 -4.62 0.44
C ASP A 35 17.84 -5.46 -0.77
N ARG A 36 18.12 -4.97 -1.96
CA ARG A 36 17.72 -5.64 -3.21
C ARG A 36 18.31 -7.04 -3.34
N THR A 37 19.42 -7.32 -2.68
CA THR A 37 20.01 -8.66 -2.68
C THR A 37 19.09 -9.72 -2.04
N THR A 38 18.12 -9.30 -1.23
CA THR A 38 17.17 -10.20 -0.58
C THR A 38 15.97 -10.55 -1.46
N PHE A 39 15.84 -9.93 -2.64
CA PHE A 39 14.67 -10.09 -3.50
C PHE A 39 14.69 -11.37 -4.34
N GLY A 40 15.81 -12.09 -4.35
CA GLY A 40 15.94 -13.31 -5.16
C GLY A 40 16.18 -12.99 -6.62
N GLU A 41 15.93 -13.95 -7.49
CA GLU A 41 16.16 -13.82 -8.91
C GLU A 41 15.15 -12.89 -9.57
N ARG A 42 15.59 -12.15 -10.57
CA ARG A 42 14.69 -11.38 -11.42
C ARG A 42 13.95 -12.35 -12.35
N ASP A 43 12.63 -12.25 -12.38
CA ASP A 43 11.76 -13.05 -13.25
C ASP A 43 10.65 -12.15 -13.78
N ASP A 44 10.80 -11.69 -15.01
CA ASP A 44 9.87 -10.73 -15.62
C ASP A 44 8.52 -11.38 -15.98
N THR A 45 8.37 -12.70 -15.80
CA THR A 45 7.11 -13.42 -15.99
C THR A 45 6.41 -13.73 -14.67
N ALA A 46 6.99 -13.33 -13.54
CA ALA A 46 6.42 -13.59 -12.22
C ALA A 46 5.18 -12.74 -11.97
N PHE A 47 4.31 -13.21 -11.10
CA PHE A 47 3.16 -12.47 -10.58
C PHE A 47 2.25 -11.85 -11.66
N PRO A 48 1.81 -12.62 -12.68
CA PRO A 48 1.04 -12.02 -13.78
C PRO A 48 -0.27 -11.36 -13.33
N ALA A 49 -0.96 -11.95 -12.37
CA ALA A 49 -2.20 -11.38 -11.84
C ALA A 49 -1.93 -10.04 -11.13
N ALA A 50 -0.88 -9.97 -10.32
CA ALA A 50 -0.51 -8.73 -9.62
C ALA A 50 -0.13 -7.63 -10.60
N VAL A 51 0.66 -7.95 -11.61
CA VAL A 51 1.06 -7.00 -12.66
C VAL A 51 -0.17 -6.46 -13.37
N ARG A 52 -1.08 -7.34 -13.80
CA ARG A 52 -2.31 -6.95 -14.49
C ARG A 52 -3.17 -6.05 -13.60
N GLN A 53 -3.37 -6.44 -12.35
CA GLN A 53 -4.24 -5.71 -11.44
C GLN A 53 -3.66 -4.35 -11.06
N LEU A 54 -2.35 -4.22 -10.93
CA LEU A 54 -1.71 -2.92 -10.70
C LEU A 54 -1.93 -1.98 -11.88
N LYS A 55 -1.80 -2.49 -13.10
CA LYS A 55 -2.06 -1.68 -14.31
C LYS A 55 -3.52 -1.24 -14.38
N GLU A 56 -4.45 -2.13 -14.08
CA GLU A 56 -5.87 -1.81 -14.01
C GLU A 56 -6.16 -0.76 -12.92
N TYR A 57 -5.52 -0.89 -11.77
CA TYR A 57 -5.69 0.06 -10.67
C TYR A 57 -5.24 1.47 -11.07
N PHE A 58 -4.05 1.61 -11.65
CA PHE A 58 -3.56 2.92 -12.08
C PHE A 58 -4.34 3.49 -13.26
N ALA A 59 -5.02 2.66 -14.03
CA ALA A 59 -5.90 3.10 -15.11
C ALA A 59 -7.30 3.49 -14.62
N GLY A 60 -7.56 3.37 -13.32
CA GLY A 60 -8.88 3.66 -12.76
C GLY A 60 -9.93 2.58 -13.02
N GLN A 61 -9.50 1.39 -13.41
CA GLN A 61 -10.38 0.29 -13.81
C GLN A 61 -10.58 -0.76 -12.72
N ARG A 62 -9.89 -0.62 -11.59
CA ARG A 62 -9.93 -1.59 -10.49
C ARG A 62 -9.85 -0.88 -9.15
N THR A 63 -10.69 -1.30 -8.21
CA THR A 63 -10.75 -0.72 -6.87
C THR A 63 -10.29 -1.68 -5.76
N THR A 64 -10.17 -2.96 -6.06
CA THR A 64 -9.74 -3.99 -5.10
C THR A 64 -8.72 -4.91 -5.73
N PHE A 65 -7.94 -5.57 -4.88
CA PHE A 65 -6.96 -6.57 -5.33
C PHE A 65 -7.33 -7.94 -4.77
N ASP A 66 -7.20 -8.98 -5.59
CA ASP A 66 -7.44 -10.37 -5.19
C ASP A 66 -6.19 -11.24 -5.40
N VAL A 67 -5.03 -10.65 -5.22
CA VAL A 67 -3.73 -11.30 -5.34
C VAL A 67 -3.37 -11.94 -4.00
N PRO A 68 -2.91 -13.20 -3.96
CA PRO A 68 -2.39 -13.77 -2.72
C PRO A 68 -1.18 -12.97 -2.23
N THR A 69 -1.25 -12.55 -0.97
CA THR A 69 -0.18 -11.78 -0.34
C THR A 69 0.20 -12.40 1.00
N GLN A 70 1.45 -12.22 1.39
CA GLN A 70 1.94 -12.63 2.70
C GLN A 70 2.87 -11.55 3.24
N ALA A 71 2.37 -10.74 4.16
CA ALA A 71 3.17 -9.72 4.82
C ALA A 71 3.88 -10.35 6.02
N GLU A 72 5.20 -10.29 6.01
CA GLU A 72 6.01 -10.80 7.11
C GLU A 72 6.37 -9.67 8.06
N GLY A 73 6.30 -9.94 9.35
CA GLY A 73 6.64 -8.99 10.39
C GLY A 73 6.09 -9.41 11.75
N PRO A 74 6.38 -8.63 12.79
CA PRO A 74 5.87 -8.91 14.13
C PRO A 74 4.34 -8.97 14.17
N ALA A 75 3.79 -9.71 15.11
CA ALA A 75 2.33 -9.85 15.26
C ALA A 75 1.64 -8.50 15.46
N THR A 76 2.29 -7.57 16.16
CA THR A 76 1.75 -6.22 16.38
C THR A 76 1.64 -5.44 15.08
N ASP A 77 2.64 -5.52 14.21
CA ASP A 77 2.62 -4.88 12.88
C ASP A 77 1.56 -5.53 12.00
N ARG A 78 1.49 -6.85 11.99
CA ARG A 78 0.50 -7.57 11.18
C ARG A 78 -0.93 -7.22 11.58
N ALA A 79 -1.19 -6.99 12.85
CA ALA A 79 -2.51 -6.55 13.33
C ALA A 79 -2.87 -5.18 12.75
N VAL A 80 -1.92 -4.25 12.70
CA VAL A 80 -2.13 -2.93 12.10
C VAL A 80 -2.40 -3.08 10.59
N TRP A 81 -1.60 -3.88 9.90
CA TRP A 81 -1.79 -4.09 8.46
C TRP A 81 -3.14 -4.73 8.14
N ALA A 82 -3.64 -5.62 9.00
CA ALA A 82 -4.96 -6.21 8.84
C ALA A 82 -6.06 -5.16 8.96
N GLU A 83 -5.91 -4.19 9.86
CA GLU A 83 -6.86 -3.07 9.97
C GLU A 83 -6.79 -2.15 8.74
N ILE A 84 -5.59 -1.89 8.23
CA ILE A 84 -5.44 -1.12 6.98
C ILE A 84 -6.19 -1.78 5.83
N ALA A 85 -6.14 -3.10 5.75
CA ALA A 85 -6.81 -3.86 4.70
C ALA A 85 -8.32 -3.69 4.69
N LYS A 86 -8.92 -3.23 5.80
CA LYS A 86 -10.35 -2.97 5.91
C LYS A 86 -10.77 -1.59 5.40
N ILE A 87 -9.82 -0.69 5.14
CA ILE A 87 -10.13 0.65 4.66
C ILE A 87 -10.53 0.56 3.18
N PRO A 88 -11.77 0.92 2.82
CA PRO A 88 -12.21 0.75 1.44
C PRO A 88 -11.59 1.78 0.51
N TYR A 89 -11.61 1.46 -0.77
CA TYR A 89 -11.21 2.37 -1.84
C TYR A 89 -11.98 3.68 -1.73
N GLY A 90 -11.28 4.80 -1.83
CA GLY A 90 -11.90 6.12 -1.75
C GLY A 90 -12.13 6.62 -0.32
N ALA A 91 -11.77 5.84 0.69
CA ALA A 91 -11.90 6.23 2.09
C ALA A 91 -10.53 6.37 2.74
N THR A 92 -10.50 6.99 3.90
CA THR A 92 -9.30 7.14 4.73
C THR A 92 -9.62 6.79 6.17
N ALA A 93 -8.57 6.47 6.94
CA ALA A 93 -8.67 6.32 8.39
C ALA A 93 -7.49 7.05 9.02
N THR A 94 -7.63 7.44 10.28
CA THR A 94 -6.55 8.12 10.98
C THR A 94 -5.68 7.11 11.75
N TYR A 95 -4.47 7.53 12.10
CA TYR A 95 -3.62 6.72 12.99
C TYR A 95 -4.33 6.44 14.32
N GLY A 96 -5.10 7.42 14.82
CA GLY A 96 -5.91 7.24 16.04
C GLY A 96 -6.97 6.17 15.89
N ASP A 97 -7.65 6.13 14.72
CA ASP A 97 -8.66 5.10 14.46
C ASP A 97 -8.03 3.69 14.48
N LEU A 98 -6.86 3.54 13.85
CA LEU A 98 -6.16 2.26 13.85
C LEU A 98 -5.67 1.89 15.26
N ALA A 99 -5.15 2.86 16.00
CA ALA A 99 -4.67 2.63 17.35
C ALA A 99 -5.81 2.13 18.26
N GLN A 100 -6.98 2.71 18.13
CA GLN A 100 -8.16 2.27 18.90
C GLN A 100 -8.55 0.84 18.53
N ALA A 101 -8.50 0.51 17.23
CA ALA A 101 -8.88 -0.82 16.75
C ALA A 101 -7.93 -1.92 17.25
N VAL A 102 -6.62 -1.63 17.33
CA VAL A 102 -5.63 -2.64 17.75
C VAL A 102 -5.24 -2.55 19.22
N GLY A 103 -5.74 -1.54 19.93
CA GLY A 103 -5.41 -1.35 21.36
C GLY A 103 -4.01 -0.80 21.60
N GLY A 104 -3.44 -0.06 20.65
CA GLY A 104 -2.11 0.51 20.73
C GLY A 104 -2.10 2.02 20.85
N LEU A 105 -0.91 2.62 20.72
CA LEU A 105 -0.74 4.06 20.73
C LEU A 105 -0.52 4.58 19.28
N PRO A 106 -1.01 5.79 18.96
CA PRO A 106 -0.90 6.31 17.58
C PRO A 106 0.52 6.31 17.02
N HIS A 107 1.54 6.64 17.81
CA HIS A 107 2.92 6.66 17.33
C HIS A 107 3.46 5.25 17.03
N GLU A 108 3.03 4.26 17.78
CA GLU A 108 3.40 2.85 17.53
C GLU A 108 2.74 2.36 16.25
N VAL A 109 1.47 2.71 16.06
CA VAL A 109 0.72 2.39 14.84
C VAL A 109 1.37 3.07 13.64
N GLY A 110 1.76 4.35 13.77
CA GLY A 110 2.44 5.07 12.70
C GLY A 110 3.73 4.38 12.25
N ALA A 111 4.51 3.88 13.19
CA ALA A 111 5.72 3.11 12.88
C ALA A 111 5.39 1.82 12.13
N ALA A 112 4.36 1.08 12.58
CA ALA A 112 3.91 -0.15 11.92
C ALA A 112 3.41 0.12 10.50
N VAL A 113 2.65 1.20 10.29
CA VAL A 113 2.20 1.63 8.96
C VAL A 113 3.40 1.84 8.05
N GLY A 114 4.43 2.53 8.54
CA GLY A 114 5.65 2.78 7.77
C GLY A 114 6.44 1.51 7.41
N ARG A 115 6.27 0.43 8.17
CA ARG A 115 6.93 -0.85 7.93
C ARG A 115 6.14 -1.78 7.00
N ASN A 116 4.97 -1.38 6.51
CA ASN A 116 4.15 -2.19 5.61
C ASN A 116 4.98 -2.58 4.37
N PRO A 117 5.20 -3.89 4.12
CA PRO A 117 5.99 -4.31 2.96
C PRO A 117 5.19 -4.37 1.66
N LEU A 118 3.87 -4.20 1.71
CA LEU A 118 2.96 -4.40 0.58
C LEU A 118 2.24 -3.12 0.22
N SER A 119 2.99 -2.06 -0.08
CA SER A 119 2.39 -0.78 -0.49
C SER A 119 1.37 -0.99 -1.61
N ILE A 120 0.31 -0.22 -1.62
CA ILE A 120 -0.83 -0.30 -2.56
C ILE A 120 -1.70 -1.54 -2.32
N LEU A 121 -1.12 -2.74 -2.31
CA LEU A 121 -1.88 -3.97 -2.07
C LEU A 121 -2.47 -4.00 -0.66
N VAL A 122 -1.71 -3.51 0.32
CA VAL A 122 -2.22 -3.15 1.64
C VAL A 122 -2.11 -1.62 1.69
N ALA A 123 -3.25 -0.95 1.64
CA ALA A 123 -3.35 0.45 1.24
C ALA A 123 -2.96 1.43 2.35
N CYS A 124 -1.71 1.40 2.80
CA CYS A 124 -1.21 2.27 3.86
C CYS A 124 -1.28 3.76 3.48
N HIS A 125 -1.39 4.10 2.19
CA HIS A 125 -1.62 5.48 1.76
C HIS A 125 -2.97 6.03 2.22
N ARG A 126 -3.92 5.18 2.61
CA ARG A 126 -5.23 5.57 3.12
C ARG A 126 -5.21 5.96 4.60
N VAL A 127 -4.06 5.81 5.27
CA VAL A 127 -3.91 6.23 6.67
C VAL A 127 -3.38 7.65 6.71
N VAL A 128 -4.12 8.53 7.36
CA VAL A 128 -3.84 9.97 7.41
C VAL A 128 -3.77 10.45 8.85
N GLY A 129 -3.26 11.66 9.05
CA GLY A 129 -3.25 12.29 10.36
C GLY A 129 -4.63 12.82 10.72
N LYS A 130 -4.72 13.35 11.94
CA LYS A 130 -5.95 13.97 12.46
C LYS A 130 -6.44 15.03 11.46
N ASN A 131 -7.75 15.06 11.25
CA ASN A 131 -8.41 15.97 10.29
C ASN A 131 -7.99 15.77 8.83
N GLY A 132 -7.55 14.56 8.47
CA GLY A 132 -7.17 14.24 7.10
C GLY A 132 -5.80 14.77 6.67
N LYS A 133 -5.00 15.25 7.62
CA LYS A 133 -3.69 15.80 7.32
C LYS A 133 -2.76 14.73 6.74
N LEU A 134 -2.08 15.08 5.63
CA LEU A 134 -1.08 14.18 5.05
C LEU A 134 0.19 14.20 5.91
N THR A 135 0.54 13.04 6.44
CA THR A 135 1.75 12.82 7.21
C THR A 135 2.63 11.79 6.54
N GLY A 136 3.76 11.44 7.12
CA GLY A 136 4.77 10.61 6.50
C GLY A 136 4.25 9.38 5.76
N TYR A 137 4.95 9.01 4.71
CA TYR A 137 4.70 7.83 3.90
C TYR A 137 6.03 7.27 3.43
N ALA A 138 6.26 5.96 3.56
CA ALA A 138 7.54 5.35 3.19
C ALA A 138 7.89 5.55 1.72
N GLY A 139 6.88 5.66 0.85
CA GLY A 139 7.06 5.99 -0.57
C GLY A 139 7.14 7.47 -0.88
N GLY A 140 7.04 8.36 0.12
CA GLY A 140 7.07 9.81 -0.04
C GLY A 140 5.69 10.43 -0.16
N LEU A 141 5.54 11.66 0.35
CA LEU A 141 4.23 12.33 0.40
C LEU A 141 3.62 12.58 -0.97
N LYS A 142 4.42 12.86 -2.00
CA LYS A 142 3.90 13.09 -3.35
C LYS A 142 3.22 11.84 -3.90
N ARG A 143 3.78 10.65 -3.65
CA ARG A 143 3.16 9.40 -4.05
C ARG A 143 1.88 9.13 -3.26
N LYS A 144 1.88 9.45 -1.97
CA LYS A 144 0.68 9.34 -1.14
C LYS A 144 -0.44 10.23 -1.68
N GLU A 145 -0.14 11.49 -1.98
CA GLU A 145 -1.11 12.40 -2.59
C GLU A 145 -1.66 11.87 -3.90
N PHE A 146 -0.79 11.36 -4.77
CA PHE A 146 -1.20 10.78 -6.05
C PHE A 146 -2.19 9.64 -5.86
N LEU A 147 -1.88 8.71 -4.96
CA LEU A 147 -2.74 7.54 -4.71
C LEU A 147 -4.08 7.95 -4.13
N LEU A 148 -4.10 8.90 -3.18
CA LEU A 148 -5.34 9.40 -2.61
C LEU A 148 -6.19 10.13 -3.66
N GLU A 149 -5.58 10.92 -4.52
CA GLU A 149 -6.30 11.62 -5.58
C GLU A 149 -6.84 10.64 -6.63
N LEU A 150 -6.06 9.62 -6.97
CA LEU A 150 -6.51 8.55 -7.88
C LEU A 150 -7.77 7.86 -7.34
N GLU A 151 -7.82 7.62 -6.03
CA GLU A 151 -8.92 6.93 -5.38
C GLU A 151 -10.09 7.85 -5.01
N ARG A 152 -9.91 9.15 -5.19
CA ARG A 152 -10.91 10.12 -4.78
C ARG A 152 -12.21 9.91 -5.54
N PRO A 153 -13.37 9.81 -4.84
CA PRO A 153 -14.64 9.65 -5.52
C PRO A 153 -14.95 10.82 -6.45
N PRO A 154 -15.70 10.62 -7.55
CA PRO A 154 -16.17 11.71 -8.37
C PRO A 154 -16.94 12.75 -7.54
N ALA A 155 -16.97 14.00 -8.00
CA ALA A 155 -17.61 15.09 -7.26
C ALA A 155 -19.05 14.78 -6.86
N SER A 156 -19.81 14.12 -7.75
CA SER A 156 -21.19 13.71 -7.48
C SER A 156 -21.30 12.72 -6.32
N GLU A 157 -20.36 11.80 -6.21
CA GLU A 157 -20.34 10.80 -5.14
C GLU A 157 -19.83 11.38 -3.81
N ARG A 158 -19.12 12.50 -3.86
CA ARG A 158 -18.66 13.20 -2.65
C ARG A 158 -19.73 14.13 -2.06
N GLY A 159 -20.91 14.17 -2.64
CA GLY A 159 -22.00 15.05 -2.22
C GLY A 159 -21.87 16.48 -2.71
N GLN A 160 -20.99 16.75 -3.64
CA GLN A 160 -20.82 18.08 -4.26
C GLN A 160 -21.81 18.23 -5.42
N LEU A 161 -22.47 19.39 -5.48
CA LEU A 161 -23.54 19.65 -6.45
C LEU A 161 -23.13 20.62 -7.57
N TRP A 162 -21.90 20.94 -7.69
CA TRP A 162 -21.40 21.88 -8.71
C TRP A 162 -20.20 21.33 -9.43
#